data_fd01097daa892e71b6ada7bce330303a
#
_entry.id   fd01097daa892e71b6ada7bce330303a
#
_cell.length_a   1.000
_cell.length_b   1.000
_cell.length_c   1.000
_cell.angle_alpha   90.00
_cell.angle_beta   90.00
_cell.angle_gamma   90.00
#
_symmetry.space_group_name_H-M   'P 1'
#
loop_
_entity.id
_entity.type
_entity.pdbx_description
1 polymer ?
#
loop_
_entity_poly.entity_id
_entity_poly.type
_entity_poly.pdbx_seq_one_letter_code
_entity_poly.pdbx_strand_id
1 'polypeptide(L)'
;MRAYLSGTPECKFGLNDRLLLDGDGLTRPSGNKSGTKATRAAAGSVTLEDCQFHQCVKLGKFDTDRIISFVPPDGEFELMRYRATENVNLPFRVHAIVNEIGKTKVEYQVAIRANYGTKLFATNVVVRVPTPLNTAGIQTRTSQGKAKYEPSENHIVWK
;
A
#
# COMPACT_ATOMS: atom_id res chain seq x y z
N MET A 1 -4.46 11.88 -4.80
CA MET A 1 -5.23 12.06 -6.04
C MET A 1 -4.93 13.43 -6.62
N ARG A 2 -4.96 13.56 -7.94
CA ARG A 2 -4.84 14.87 -8.63
C ARG A 2 -6.08 15.08 -9.47
N ALA A 3 -6.72 16.22 -9.34
CA ALA A 3 -7.90 16.60 -10.08
C ALA A 3 -7.79 18.03 -10.61
N TYR A 4 -8.04 18.20 -11.91
CA TYR A 4 -8.07 19.48 -12.60
C TYR A 4 -9.27 19.42 -13.55
N LEU A 5 -10.45 19.60 -13.00
CA LEU A 5 -11.71 19.37 -13.69
C LEU A 5 -12.52 20.67 -13.76
N SER A 6 -13.18 20.89 -14.88
CA SER A 6 -14.15 21.97 -15.03
C SER A 6 -15.48 21.57 -14.38
N GLY A 7 -16.06 22.45 -13.58
CA GLY A 7 -17.32 22.20 -12.87
C GLY A 7 -17.14 21.39 -11.58
N THR A 8 -18.20 20.76 -11.13
CA THR A 8 -18.24 19.97 -9.88
C THR A 8 -18.69 18.54 -10.15
N PRO A 9 -17.90 17.74 -10.90
CA PRO A 9 -18.28 16.38 -11.23
C PRO A 9 -18.27 15.49 -9.99
N GLU A 10 -19.31 14.69 -9.80
CA GLU A 10 -19.34 13.66 -8.78
C GLU A 10 -18.60 12.42 -9.29
N CYS A 11 -17.56 12.04 -8.60
CA CYS A 11 -16.79 10.82 -8.86
C CYS A 11 -17.24 9.70 -7.93
N LYS A 12 -17.26 8.48 -8.45
CA LYS A 12 -17.59 7.27 -7.67
C LYS A 12 -16.58 6.18 -7.99
N PHE A 13 -16.11 5.48 -6.94
CA PHE A 13 -15.35 4.26 -7.12
C PHE A 13 -15.65 3.26 -6.00
N GLY A 14 -15.50 1.99 -6.31
CA GLY A 14 -15.62 0.89 -5.37
C GLY A 14 -14.27 0.23 -5.12
N LEU A 15 -14.08 -0.32 -3.95
CA LEU A 15 -12.96 -1.14 -3.57
C LEU A 15 -13.40 -2.60 -3.46
N ASN A 16 -12.52 -3.54 -3.78
CA ASN A 16 -12.72 -4.96 -3.54
C ASN A 16 -12.36 -5.34 -2.09
N ASP A 17 -12.76 -4.51 -1.15
CA ASP A 17 -12.53 -4.72 0.26
C ASP A 17 -13.64 -5.55 0.89
N ARG A 18 -13.27 -6.19 1.99
CA ARG A 18 -14.17 -6.81 2.92
C ARG A 18 -14.13 -5.98 4.21
N LEU A 19 -14.86 -4.89 4.25
CA LEU A 19 -15.12 -4.25 5.52
C LEU A 19 -15.98 -5.22 6.34
N LEU A 20 -15.35 -5.91 7.25
CA LEU A 20 -16.05 -6.56 8.33
C LEU A 20 -16.70 -5.42 9.11
N LEU A 21 -17.99 -5.25 8.93
CA LEU A 21 -18.80 -4.67 9.96
C LEU A 21 -18.74 -5.66 11.12
N ASP A 22 -17.74 -5.54 11.97
CA ASP A 22 -17.89 -5.93 13.35
C ASP A 22 -18.94 -5.01 13.92
N GLY A 23 -20.18 -5.36 13.58
CA GLY A 23 -21.34 -4.81 14.24
C GLY A 23 -21.12 -5.06 15.70
N ASP A 24 -20.97 -3.94 16.40
CA ASP A 24 -21.19 -3.78 17.80
C ASP A 24 -22.01 -4.94 18.38
N GLY A 25 -21.39 -5.62 19.35
CA GLY A 25 -22.08 -6.66 20.11
C GLY A 25 -23.22 -6.07 20.91
N LEU A 26 -24.40 -5.93 20.31
CA LEU A 26 -25.65 -5.76 21.07
C LEU A 26 -26.80 -6.38 20.30
N THR A 27 -27.36 -7.40 20.96
CA THR A 27 -28.61 -8.08 20.72
C THR A 27 -28.67 -9.19 19.68
N ARG A 28 -28.38 -10.40 20.18
CA ARG A 28 -29.09 -11.59 19.71
C ARG A 28 -30.54 -11.55 20.18
N PRO A 29 -31.50 -11.68 19.31
CA PRO A 29 -32.70 -12.46 19.62
C PRO A 29 -32.56 -13.86 19.07
N SER A 30 -32.69 -14.81 19.95
CA SER A 30 -32.90 -16.23 19.68
C SER A 30 -34.06 -16.40 18.69
N GLY A 31 -33.84 -17.22 17.68
CA GLY A 31 -34.95 -17.83 16.96
C GLY A 31 -34.75 -18.02 15.48
N ASN A 32 -34.57 -19.28 15.13
CA ASN A 32 -34.88 -19.96 13.88
C ASN A 32 -33.86 -20.09 12.77
N LYS A 33 -33.50 -21.33 12.55
CA LYS A 33 -32.68 -21.88 11.48
C LYS A 33 -33.29 -21.55 10.10
N SER A 34 -32.57 -20.80 9.31
CA SER A 34 -32.62 -20.90 7.86
C SER A 34 -31.22 -20.58 7.36
N GLY A 35 -30.61 -21.55 6.66
CA GLY A 35 -29.21 -21.51 6.27
C GLY A 35 -28.96 -20.41 5.26
N THR A 36 -28.57 -19.24 5.73
CA THR A 36 -27.87 -18.26 4.90
C THR A 36 -26.43 -18.75 4.75
N LYS A 37 -26.15 -19.30 3.58
CA LYS A 37 -24.77 -19.54 3.14
C LYS A 37 -23.98 -18.27 3.41
N ALA A 38 -23.06 -18.33 4.35
CA ALA A 38 -22.03 -17.29 4.48
C ALA A 38 -21.47 -17.07 3.08
N THR A 39 -21.67 -15.87 2.56
CA THR A 39 -21.19 -15.49 1.24
C THR A 39 -19.67 -15.65 1.29
N ARG A 40 -19.20 -16.70 0.63
CA ARG A 40 -17.76 -17.00 0.54
C ARG A 40 -17.11 -15.74 0.02
N ALA A 41 -16.25 -15.15 0.82
CA ALA A 41 -15.51 -13.96 0.39
C ALA A 41 -14.93 -14.23 -0.98
N ALA A 42 -15.16 -13.32 -1.91
CA ALA A 42 -14.55 -13.42 -3.22
C ALA A 42 -13.04 -13.58 -3.04
N ALA A 43 -12.46 -14.59 -3.66
CA ALA A 43 -11.02 -14.82 -3.59
C ALA A 43 -10.31 -13.56 -4.08
N GLY A 44 -9.49 -12.94 -3.23
CA GLY A 44 -8.77 -11.71 -3.54
C GLY A 44 -9.34 -10.44 -2.91
N SER A 45 -10.40 -10.52 -2.08
CA SER A 45 -10.83 -9.36 -1.30
C SER A 45 -9.80 -9.01 -0.22
N VAL A 46 -9.55 -7.72 -0.05
CA VAL A 46 -8.61 -7.17 0.93
C VAL A 46 -9.40 -6.63 2.13
N THR A 47 -8.93 -6.88 3.34
CA THR A 47 -9.48 -6.27 4.54
C THR A 47 -8.83 -4.91 4.74
N LEU A 48 -9.66 -3.86 4.82
CA LEU A 48 -9.21 -2.49 5.07
C LEU A 48 -9.48 -2.11 6.53
N GLU A 49 -8.46 -1.61 7.19
CA GLU A 49 -8.51 -1.12 8.56
C GLU A 49 -8.12 0.37 8.60
N ASP A 50 -8.47 1.05 9.69
CA ASP A 50 -8.09 2.45 9.95
C ASP A 50 -8.39 3.39 8.78
N CYS A 51 -9.55 3.24 8.13
CA CYS A 51 -9.91 4.07 7.01
C CYS A 51 -10.18 5.51 7.45
N GLN A 52 -9.45 6.44 6.86
CA GLN A 52 -9.64 7.88 7.01
C GLN A 52 -9.94 8.48 5.64
N PHE A 53 -10.94 9.35 5.57
CA PHE A 53 -11.38 9.95 4.33
C PHE A 53 -11.22 11.47 4.34
N HIS A 54 -10.94 12.03 3.19
CA HIS A 54 -10.99 13.48 3.00
C HIS A 54 -12.41 14.00 3.19
N GLN A 55 -12.54 15.23 3.66
CA GLN A 55 -13.85 15.86 3.91
C GLN A 55 -14.79 15.95 2.70
N CYS A 56 -14.26 15.82 1.47
CA CYS A 56 -15.07 15.81 0.25
C CYS A 56 -15.82 14.48 0.02
N VAL A 57 -15.52 13.43 0.79
CA VAL A 57 -16.14 12.12 0.64
C VAL A 57 -17.50 12.08 1.33
N LYS A 58 -18.50 11.60 0.60
CA LYS A 58 -19.85 11.39 1.10
C LYS A 58 -19.95 9.97 1.67
N LEU A 59 -19.91 9.83 3.00
CA LEU A 59 -19.90 8.52 3.68
C LEU A 59 -21.25 7.82 3.72
N GLY A 60 -22.36 8.52 3.52
CA GLY A 60 -23.72 7.99 3.74
C GLY A 60 -24.10 6.74 2.93
N LYS A 61 -23.39 6.42 1.84
CA LYS A 61 -23.57 5.20 1.06
C LYS A 61 -22.42 4.22 1.16
N PHE A 62 -21.36 4.60 1.85
CA PHE A 62 -20.18 3.77 1.97
C PHE A 62 -20.46 2.51 2.80
N ASP A 63 -21.25 2.61 3.85
CA ASP A 63 -21.57 1.50 4.72
C ASP A 63 -22.45 0.43 4.05
N THR A 64 -23.29 0.83 3.10
CA THR A 64 -24.22 -0.07 2.41
C THR A 64 -23.67 -0.62 1.12
N ASP A 65 -23.17 0.25 0.24
CA ASP A 65 -22.83 -0.10 -1.14
C ASP A 65 -21.33 -0.24 -1.39
N ARG A 66 -20.49 0.10 -0.39
CA ARG A 66 -19.03 0.13 -0.51
C ARG A 66 -18.53 1.05 -1.62
N ILE A 67 -19.34 2.03 -1.98
CA ILE A 67 -19.03 3.01 -3.00
C ILE A 67 -18.60 4.31 -2.34
N ILE A 68 -17.40 4.75 -2.68
CA ILE A 68 -16.86 6.05 -2.28
C ILE A 68 -17.31 7.08 -3.30
N SER A 69 -18.14 8.01 -2.86
CA SER A 69 -18.68 9.10 -3.67
C SER A 69 -18.14 10.43 -3.18
N PHE A 70 -17.61 11.26 -4.07
CA PHE A 70 -17.02 12.54 -3.71
C PHE A 70 -17.00 13.51 -4.87
N VAL A 71 -16.91 14.79 -4.55
CA VAL A 71 -16.59 15.86 -5.52
C VAL A 71 -15.16 16.27 -5.26
N PRO A 72 -14.22 16.02 -6.19
CA PRO A 72 -12.82 16.31 -5.97
C PRO A 72 -12.57 17.82 -5.89
N PRO A 73 -11.80 18.31 -4.91
CA PRO A 73 -11.26 19.66 -4.96
C PRO A 73 -10.20 19.76 -6.06
N ASP A 74 -9.97 20.97 -6.56
CA ASP A 74 -8.89 21.22 -7.52
C ASP A 74 -7.52 21.03 -6.87
N GLY A 75 -6.61 20.44 -7.65
CA GLY A 75 -5.24 20.24 -7.26
C GLY A 75 -4.93 18.82 -6.79
N GLU A 76 -3.90 18.71 -5.96
CA GLU A 76 -3.44 17.46 -5.37
C GLU A 76 -3.92 17.35 -3.92
N PHE A 77 -4.57 16.25 -3.58
CA PHE A 77 -5.08 15.98 -2.24
C PHE A 77 -5.05 14.49 -1.92
N GLU A 78 -5.03 14.16 -0.62
CA GLU A 78 -5.17 12.80 -0.11
C GLU A 78 -6.66 12.47 0.03
N LEU A 79 -7.19 11.62 -0.84
CA LEU A 79 -8.62 11.26 -0.82
C LEU A 79 -8.97 10.33 0.35
N MET A 80 -8.12 9.34 0.58
CA MET A 80 -8.27 8.41 1.68
C MET A 80 -6.93 7.83 2.10
N ARG A 81 -6.87 7.41 3.35
CA ARG A 81 -5.78 6.63 3.94
C ARG A 81 -6.36 5.39 4.58
N TYR A 82 -5.72 4.26 4.43
CA TYR A 82 -6.17 2.99 5.00
C TYR A 82 -4.98 2.08 5.28
N ARG A 83 -5.21 1.08 6.12
CA ARG A 83 -4.29 -0.02 6.36
C ARG A 83 -4.88 -1.29 5.78
N ALA A 84 -4.09 -2.07 5.08
CA ALA A 84 -4.45 -3.40 4.62
C ALA A 84 -3.55 -4.41 5.33
N THR A 85 -4.14 -5.38 6.05
CA THR A 85 -3.42 -6.34 6.88
C THR A 85 -3.49 -7.75 6.33
N GLU A 86 -4.57 -8.11 5.62
CA GLU A 86 -4.80 -9.45 5.11
C GLU A 86 -4.85 -9.48 3.58
N ASN A 87 -4.47 -10.61 3.01
CA ASN A 87 -4.50 -10.89 1.56
C ASN A 87 -3.78 -9.84 0.69
N VAL A 88 -2.79 -9.16 1.27
CA VAL A 88 -2.02 -8.16 0.54
C VAL A 88 -0.99 -8.87 -0.33
N ASN A 89 -1.14 -8.74 -1.64
CA ASN A 89 -0.16 -9.24 -2.58
C ASN A 89 0.78 -8.10 -2.99
N LEU A 90 1.91 -8.00 -2.30
CA LEU A 90 2.90 -6.98 -2.61
C LEU A 90 3.52 -7.23 -4.00
N PRO A 91 3.63 -6.19 -4.83
CA PRO A 91 4.18 -6.31 -6.19
C PRO A 91 5.67 -6.65 -6.20
N PHE A 92 6.36 -6.39 -5.10
CA PHE A 92 7.77 -6.72 -4.93
C PHE A 92 8.00 -7.49 -3.63
N ARG A 93 8.89 -8.46 -3.69
CA ARG A 93 9.47 -9.10 -2.51
C ARG A 93 10.90 -8.63 -2.38
N VAL A 94 11.24 -8.12 -1.21
CA VAL A 94 12.59 -7.65 -0.88
C VAL A 94 13.18 -8.60 0.13
N HIS A 95 14.37 -9.09 -0.14
CA HIS A 95 15.17 -9.87 0.79
C HIS A 95 16.48 -9.14 1.00
N ALA A 96 16.69 -8.65 2.21
CA ALA A 96 17.87 -7.91 2.60
C ALA A 96 18.68 -8.72 3.62
N ILE A 97 19.97 -8.83 3.37
CA ILE A 97 20.95 -9.39 4.32
C ILE A 97 21.95 -8.29 4.62
N VAL A 98 22.20 -8.08 5.90
CA VAL A 98 23.18 -7.10 6.40
C VAL A 98 24.20 -7.83 7.23
N ASN A 99 25.47 -7.76 6.82
CA ASN A 99 26.60 -8.39 7.52
C ASN A 99 27.59 -7.31 7.97
N GLU A 100 27.85 -7.27 9.26
CA GLU A 100 28.92 -6.46 9.81
C GLU A 100 30.24 -7.23 9.73
N ILE A 101 31.24 -6.65 9.07
CA ILE A 101 32.58 -7.23 8.91
C ILE A 101 33.57 -6.40 9.69
N GLY A 102 33.93 -6.91 10.87
CA GLY A 102 34.78 -6.17 11.81
C GLY A 102 34.07 -4.92 12.35
N LYS A 103 34.85 -3.84 12.57
CA LYS A 103 34.33 -2.59 13.17
C LYS A 103 34.10 -1.47 12.14
N THR A 104 34.50 -1.69 10.89
CA THR A 104 34.61 -0.61 9.90
C THR A 104 33.88 -0.88 8.58
N LYS A 105 33.38 -2.09 8.38
CA LYS A 105 32.74 -2.47 7.11
C LYS A 105 31.38 -3.12 7.35
N VAL A 106 30.38 -2.66 6.62
CA VAL A 106 29.06 -3.29 6.56
C VAL A 106 28.77 -3.68 5.13
N GLU A 107 28.34 -4.90 4.94
CA GLU A 107 27.98 -5.44 3.64
C GLU A 107 26.48 -5.65 3.54
N TYR A 108 25.87 -5.07 2.52
CA TYR A 108 24.45 -5.17 2.23
C TYR A 108 24.23 -6.04 1.00
N GLN A 109 23.44 -7.07 1.11
CA GLN A 109 22.94 -7.83 -0.03
C GLN A 109 21.43 -7.61 -0.12
N VAL A 110 20.96 -6.96 -1.16
CA VAL A 110 19.53 -6.66 -1.34
C VAL A 110 19.06 -7.32 -2.63
N ALA A 111 18.22 -8.33 -2.49
CA ALA A 111 17.56 -8.99 -3.60
C ALA A 111 16.12 -8.52 -3.72
N ILE A 112 15.72 -8.07 -4.90
CA ILE A 112 14.38 -7.60 -5.19
C ILE A 112 13.79 -8.49 -6.28
N ARG A 113 12.64 -9.07 -6.00
CA ARG A 113 11.94 -9.92 -6.95
C ARG A 113 10.56 -9.35 -7.25
N ALA A 114 10.22 -9.22 -8.52
CA ALA A 114 8.87 -8.90 -8.96
C ALA A 114 7.92 -10.05 -8.62
N ASN A 115 6.75 -9.71 -8.11
CA ASN A 115 5.70 -10.65 -7.70
C ASN A 115 4.37 -10.35 -8.40
N TYR A 116 4.44 -9.94 -9.65
CA TYR A 116 3.28 -9.68 -10.50
C TYR A 116 3.41 -10.44 -11.82
N GLY A 117 2.28 -10.60 -12.52
CA GLY A 117 2.23 -11.36 -13.76
C GLY A 117 2.96 -10.70 -14.91
N THR A 118 3.31 -11.48 -15.93
CA THR A 118 4.08 -11.08 -17.10
C THR A 118 3.44 -9.98 -17.97
N LYS A 119 2.15 -9.71 -17.76
CA LYS A 119 1.41 -8.63 -18.44
C LYS A 119 1.63 -7.25 -17.82
N LEU A 120 2.23 -7.20 -16.64
CA LEU A 120 2.50 -5.97 -15.90
C LEU A 120 3.99 -5.68 -15.89
N PHE A 121 4.32 -4.41 -15.89
CA PHE A 121 5.69 -3.93 -15.73
C PHE A 121 5.71 -2.76 -14.75
N ALA A 122 6.80 -2.61 -14.05
CA ALA A 122 7.01 -1.50 -13.15
C ALA A 122 7.82 -0.40 -13.84
N THR A 123 7.42 0.84 -13.64
CA THR A 123 8.14 2.02 -14.10
C THR A 123 8.70 2.78 -12.90
N ASN A 124 9.86 3.40 -13.09
CA ASN A 124 10.48 4.26 -12.06
C ASN A 124 10.71 3.55 -10.72
N VAL A 125 11.20 2.32 -10.76
CA VAL A 125 11.55 1.61 -9.52
C VAL A 125 12.79 2.24 -8.90
N VAL A 126 12.64 2.72 -7.68
CA VAL A 126 13.74 3.32 -6.91
C VAL A 126 13.85 2.60 -5.57
N VAL A 127 15.05 2.13 -5.26
CA VAL A 127 15.33 1.50 -3.97
C VAL A 127 16.30 2.36 -3.20
N ARG A 128 15.93 2.69 -1.96
CA ARG A 128 16.77 3.42 -1.02
C ARG A 128 17.19 2.49 0.11
N VAL A 129 18.49 2.32 0.27
CA VAL A 129 19.07 1.51 1.34
C VAL A 129 19.74 2.47 2.32
N PRO A 130 19.24 2.56 3.57
CA PRO A 130 19.86 3.42 4.56
C PRO A 130 21.25 2.91 4.95
N THR A 131 22.18 3.84 5.16
CA THR A 131 23.53 3.55 5.60
C THR A 131 23.81 4.23 6.93
N PRO A 132 24.78 3.74 7.72
CA PRO A 132 25.22 4.41 8.94
C PRO A 132 25.68 5.85 8.67
N LEU A 133 25.46 6.73 9.65
CA LEU A 133 25.80 8.16 9.52
C LEU A 133 27.31 8.42 9.35
N ASN A 134 28.14 7.49 9.79
CA ASN A 134 29.60 7.56 9.68
C ASN A 134 30.16 6.90 8.41
N THR A 135 29.31 6.68 7.40
CA THR A 135 29.74 6.06 6.14
C THR A 135 30.64 7.01 5.35
N ALA A 136 31.91 6.66 5.20
CA ALA A 136 32.91 7.47 4.46
C ALA A 136 32.93 7.17 2.96
N GLY A 137 32.58 5.96 2.54
CA GLY A 137 32.56 5.57 1.14
C GLY A 137 31.86 4.22 0.93
N ILE A 138 31.45 3.98 -0.29
CA ILE A 138 30.77 2.73 -0.65
C ILE A 138 31.32 2.14 -1.95
N GLN A 139 31.21 0.82 -2.05
CA GLN A 139 31.39 0.09 -3.30
C GLN A 139 30.09 -0.62 -3.64
N THR A 140 29.60 -0.45 -4.85
CA THR A 140 28.35 -1.06 -5.30
C THR A 140 28.59 -2.04 -6.43
N ARG A 141 27.87 -3.17 -6.37
CA ARG A 141 27.74 -4.12 -7.49
C ARG A 141 26.25 -4.35 -7.73
N THR A 142 25.81 -4.18 -8.93
CA THR A 142 24.40 -4.35 -9.33
C THR A 142 24.32 -5.31 -10.49
N SER A 143 23.32 -6.19 -10.49
CA SER A 143 23.02 -7.07 -11.63
C SER A 143 22.36 -6.30 -12.77
N GLN A 144 21.56 -5.28 -12.43
CA GLN A 144 20.89 -4.39 -13.37
C GLN A 144 20.77 -3.00 -12.74
N GLY A 145 20.61 -1.97 -13.58
CA GLY A 145 20.50 -0.60 -13.11
C GLY A 145 21.80 -0.02 -12.56
N LYS A 146 21.70 1.06 -11.86
CA LYS A 146 22.85 1.75 -11.24
C LYS A 146 22.55 2.08 -9.79
N ALA A 147 23.50 1.85 -8.90
CA ALA A 147 23.42 2.27 -7.51
C ALA A 147 24.41 3.40 -7.27
N LYS A 148 23.97 4.42 -6.54
CA LYS A 148 24.76 5.60 -6.19
C LYS A 148 24.56 5.94 -4.73
N TYR A 149 25.60 6.39 -4.06
CA TYR A 149 25.50 6.89 -2.68
C TYR A 149 25.11 8.36 -2.69
N GLU A 150 24.14 8.71 -1.85
CA GLU A 150 23.70 10.07 -1.60
C GLU A 150 24.06 10.43 -0.14
N PRO A 151 25.22 11.09 0.08
CA PRO A 151 25.69 11.40 1.44
C PRO A 151 24.76 12.32 2.22
N SER A 152 24.06 13.24 1.54
CA SER A 152 23.13 14.18 2.17
C SER A 152 21.97 13.51 2.87
N GLU A 153 21.55 12.34 2.39
CA GLU A 153 20.45 11.56 2.94
C GLU A 153 20.92 10.29 3.65
N ASN A 154 22.21 9.97 3.62
CA ASN A 154 22.78 8.71 4.11
C ASN A 154 22.12 7.46 3.52
N HIS A 155 21.88 7.48 2.21
CA HIS A 155 21.25 6.37 1.50
C HIS A 155 22.06 5.96 0.27
N ILE A 156 22.00 4.67 -0.04
CA ILE A 156 22.34 4.15 -1.34
C ILE A 156 21.06 4.14 -2.17
N VAL A 157 21.06 4.82 -3.30
CA VAL A 157 19.91 4.87 -4.21
C VAL A 157 20.22 4.06 -5.46
N TRP A 158 19.39 3.06 -5.71
CA TRP A 158 19.39 2.26 -6.94
C TRP A 158 18.20 2.64 -7.82
N LYS A 159 18.47 2.75 -9.13
CA LYS A 159 17.46 3.05 -10.16
C LYS A 159 17.64 2.15 -11.36
#